data_15e88dd8d8cffc73d407a28134d78001
#
_entry.id   15e88dd8d8cffc73d407a28134d78001
#
_cell.length_a   1.000
_cell.length_b   1.000
_cell.length_c   1.000
_cell.angle_alpha   90.00
_cell.angle_beta   90.00
_cell.angle_gamma   90.00
#
_symmetry.space_group_name_H-M   'P 1'
#
loop_
_entity.id
_entity.type
_entity.pdbx_description
1 polymer ?
#
loop_
_entity_poly.entity_id
_entity_poly.type
_entity_poly.pdbx_seq_one_letter_code
_entity_poly.pdbx_strand_id
1 'polypeptide(L)'
;MKKIWIIPVLVFFLGFPLASAHPFLLDSDPAQGQSIPTGTTQIFTFYSEAVEIDFSSLKIYDSNGKQIDNQDTTYNNEESSLVVTTPPLEDGVYTIASKVLSKVDGHLVQAAIIFGVGDVQIDSSLLESQEQSE
;
A
#
# COMPACT_ATOMS: atom_id res chain seq x y z
N MET A 1 55.25 21.45 37.84
CA MET A 1 54.13 20.52 37.76
C MET A 1 53.30 20.87 36.51
N LYS A 2 53.37 20.05 35.50
CA LYS A 2 52.56 20.24 34.32
C LYS A 2 51.20 19.61 34.53
N LYS A 3 50.15 20.41 34.56
CA LYS A 3 48.79 19.90 34.57
C LYS A 3 48.42 19.44 33.18
N ILE A 4 48.29 18.13 32.99
CA ILE A 4 47.77 17.57 31.75
C ILE A 4 46.24 17.68 31.82
N TRP A 5 45.70 18.59 31.04
CA TRP A 5 44.24 18.64 30.81
C TRP A 5 43.86 17.54 29.83
N ILE A 6 43.31 16.45 30.33
CA ILE A 6 42.69 15.44 29.52
C ILE A 6 41.31 15.99 29.15
N ILE A 7 41.19 16.49 27.95
CA ILE A 7 39.89 16.83 27.37
C ILE A 7 39.22 15.50 26.97
N PRO A 8 38.09 15.11 27.59
CA PRO A 8 37.37 13.98 27.12
C PRO A 8 36.78 14.33 25.73
N VAL A 9 37.32 13.72 24.69
CA VAL A 9 36.72 13.76 23.37
C VAL A 9 35.41 12.96 23.47
N LEU A 10 34.32 13.69 23.70
CA LEU A 10 32.98 13.13 23.63
C LEU A 10 32.71 12.80 22.14
N VAL A 11 32.99 11.57 21.75
CA VAL A 11 32.58 11.03 20.45
C VAL A 11 31.07 10.96 20.47
N PHE A 12 30.44 11.99 19.95
CA PHE A 12 29.00 12.00 19.68
C PHE A 12 28.75 11.04 18.54
N PHE A 13 28.44 9.79 18.89
CA PHE A 13 27.96 8.79 17.94
C PHE A 13 26.55 9.24 17.51
N LEU A 14 26.49 10.07 16.46
CA LEU A 14 25.25 10.35 15.74
C LEU A 14 24.81 9.04 15.12
N GLY A 15 24.01 8.30 15.86
CA GLY A 15 23.27 7.17 15.31
C GLY A 15 22.31 7.73 14.25
N PHE A 16 22.70 7.66 12.98
CA PHE A 16 21.77 7.88 11.89
C PHE A 16 20.70 6.79 12.00
N PRO A 17 19.41 7.14 12.12
CA PRO A 17 18.38 6.15 11.95
C PRO A 17 18.53 5.59 10.53
N LEU A 18 18.79 4.30 10.43
CA LEU A 18 18.68 3.59 9.18
C LEU A 18 17.20 3.67 8.82
N ALA A 19 16.84 4.64 7.98
CA ALA A 19 15.52 4.69 7.38
C ALA A 19 15.37 3.43 6.53
N SER A 20 14.62 2.47 7.05
CA SER A 20 14.28 1.27 6.31
C SER A 20 13.33 1.68 5.20
N ALA A 21 13.85 1.69 3.96
CA ALA A 21 13.06 1.98 2.78
C ALA A 21 12.30 0.71 2.39
N HIS A 22 11.03 0.62 2.77
CA HIS A 22 10.12 -0.44 2.33
C HIS A 22 9.18 0.12 1.27
N PRO A 23 8.84 -0.64 0.21
CA PRO A 23 7.79 -0.22 -0.70
C PRO A 23 6.49 -0.24 0.06
N PHE A 24 6.04 0.91 0.46
CA PHE A 24 4.72 1.06 1.07
C PHE A 24 3.77 1.71 0.08
N LEU A 25 2.50 1.44 0.28
CA LEU A 25 1.44 2.04 -0.50
C LEU A 25 1.39 3.55 -0.21
N LEU A 26 1.69 4.36 -1.23
CA LEU A 26 1.61 5.82 -1.14
C LEU A 26 0.19 6.30 -1.35
N ASP A 27 -0.49 5.73 -2.34
CA ASP A 27 -1.81 6.13 -2.77
C ASP A 27 -2.50 5.00 -3.52
N SER A 28 -3.80 5.12 -3.71
CA SER A 28 -4.60 4.22 -4.53
C SER A 28 -5.73 4.97 -5.21
N ASP A 29 -6.20 4.46 -6.32
CA ASP A 29 -7.39 4.92 -6.99
C ASP A 29 -8.32 3.70 -7.26
N PRO A 30 -9.42 3.57 -6.53
CA PRO A 30 -9.96 4.46 -5.50
C PRO A 30 -9.12 4.50 -4.20
N ALA A 31 -9.19 5.63 -3.50
CA ALA A 31 -8.58 5.83 -2.19
C ALA A 31 -9.41 5.20 -1.07
N GLN A 32 -8.79 5.04 0.10
CA GLN A 32 -9.46 4.53 1.31
C GLN A 32 -10.73 5.34 1.60
N GLY A 33 -11.86 4.65 1.69
CA GLY A 33 -13.16 5.26 1.99
C GLY A 33 -13.81 6.02 0.84
N GLN A 34 -13.20 6.07 -0.33
CA GLN A 34 -13.75 6.74 -1.51
C GLN A 34 -14.89 5.93 -2.12
N SER A 35 -15.89 6.63 -2.66
CA SER A 35 -16.90 6.04 -3.55
C SER A 35 -16.63 6.44 -4.99
N ILE A 36 -16.70 5.48 -5.90
CA ILE A 36 -16.43 5.64 -7.33
C ILE A 36 -17.67 5.29 -8.15
N PRO A 37 -17.76 5.73 -9.41
CA PRO A 37 -18.90 5.43 -10.25
C PRO A 37 -19.09 3.94 -10.52
N THR A 38 -20.34 3.52 -10.59
CA THR A 38 -20.74 2.19 -11.11
C THR A 38 -20.18 1.98 -12.51
N GLY A 39 -19.72 0.78 -12.80
CA GLY A 39 -19.13 0.43 -14.09
C GLY A 39 -17.61 0.67 -14.19
N THR A 40 -16.96 1.13 -13.13
CA THR A 40 -15.49 1.23 -13.08
C THR A 40 -14.85 -0.13 -13.36
N THR A 41 -13.76 -0.14 -14.13
CA THR A 41 -13.09 -1.35 -14.61
C THR A 41 -11.60 -1.40 -14.32
N GLN A 42 -11.03 -0.38 -13.71
CA GLN A 42 -9.59 -0.31 -13.41
C GLN A 42 -9.34 0.18 -11.99
N ILE A 43 -8.39 -0.46 -11.33
CA ILE A 43 -7.95 -0.13 -9.98
C ILE A 43 -6.43 0.05 -10.00
N PHE A 44 -5.96 1.11 -9.36
CA PHE A 44 -4.54 1.47 -9.31
C PHE A 44 -4.04 1.55 -7.87
N THR A 45 -2.78 1.17 -7.68
CA THR A 45 -2.05 1.39 -6.44
C THR A 45 -0.65 1.91 -6.76
N PHE A 46 -0.17 2.87 -5.96
CA PHE A 46 1.10 3.56 -6.16
C PHE A 46 2.02 3.32 -4.97
N TYR A 47 3.30 3.06 -5.24
CA TYR A 47 4.27 2.69 -4.23
C TYR A 47 5.45 3.65 -4.20
N SER A 48 6.13 3.73 -3.04
CA SER A 48 7.28 4.61 -2.83
C SER A 48 8.55 4.12 -3.52
N GLU A 49 8.59 2.85 -3.94
CA GLU A 49 9.76 2.19 -4.51
C GLU A 49 9.36 1.21 -5.61
N ALA A 50 10.38 0.75 -6.34
CA ALA A 50 10.21 -0.27 -7.35
C ALA A 50 9.73 -1.60 -6.76
N VAL A 51 8.79 -2.23 -7.43
CA VAL A 51 8.10 -3.46 -7.04
C VAL A 51 8.52 -4.61 -7.94
N GLU A 52 8.74 -5.78 -7.35
CA GLU A 52 9.00 -7.03 -8.09
C GLU A 52 7.66 -7.67 -8.47
N ILE A 53 7.26 -7.49 -9.72
CA ILE A 53 5.91 -7.87 -10.18
C ILE A 53 5.66 -9.38 -10.08
N ASP A 54 6.66 -10.21 -10.33
CA ASP A 54 6.50 -11.68 -10.31
C ASP A 54 6.13 -12.23 -8.93
N PHE A 55 6.41 -11.45 -7.88
CA PHE A 55 6.12 -11.81 -6.48
C PHE A 55 5.10 -10.88 -5.82
N SER A 56 4.44 -10.05 -6.61
CA SER A 56 3.48 -9.05 -6.14
C SER A 56 2.11 -9.33 -6.70
N SER A 57 1.06 -8.91 -6.00
CA SER A 57 -0.32 -9.08 -6.45
C SER A 57 -1.21 -7.94 -5.98
N LEU A 58 -2.19 -7.64 -6.81
CA LEU A 58 -3.27 -6.73 -6.52
C LEU A 58 -4.58 -7.49 -6.75
N LYS A 59 -5.37 -7.67 -5.70
CA LYS A 59 -6.61 -8.45 -5.73
C LYS A 59 -7.75 -7.58 -5.25
N ILE A 60 -8.92 -7.75 -5.87
CA ILE A 60 -10.13 -7.03 -5.51
C ILE A 60 -11.16 -8.05 -5.02
N TYR A 61 -11.70 -7.80 -3.84
CA TYR A 61 -12.73 -8.63 -3.22
C TYR A 61 -14.04 -7.87 -3.07
N ASP A 62 -15.16 -8.56 -3.27
CA ASP A 62 -16.47 -8.02 -2.93
C ASP A 62 -16.77 -8.15 -1.44
N SER A 63 -17.95 -7.68 -1.00
CA SER A 63 -18.37 -7.74 0.41
C SER A 63 -18.59 -9.16 0.95
N ASN A 64 -18.66 -10.16 0.09
CA ASN A 64 -18.78 -11.58 0.46
C ASN A 64 -17.39 -12.26 0.53
N GLY A 65 -16.30 -11.53 0.28
CA GLY A 65 -14.95 -12.08 0.26
C GLY A 65 -14.61 -12.84 -1.02
N LYS A 66 -15.39 -12.66 -2.08
CA LYS A 66 -15.12 -13.26 -3.39
C LYS A 66 -14.18 -12.36 -4.19
N GLN A 67 -13.11 -12.93 -4.73
CA GLN A 67 -12.22 -12.23 -5.66
C GLN A 67 -12.92 -12.00 -6.99
N ILE A 68 -12.94 -10.74 -7.46
CA ILE A 68 -13.72 -10.34 -8.63
C ILE A 68 -12.87 -9.69 -9.73
N ASP A 69 -11.58 -9.48 -9.51
CA ASP A 69 -10.67 -8.95 -10.54
C ASP A 69 -10.37 -9.99 -11.62
N ASN A 70 -9.84 -9.52 -12.75
CA ASN A 70 -9.52 -10.35 -13.91
C ASN A 70 -8.15 -11.06 -13.79
N GLN A 71 -7.45 -10.93 -12.65
CA GLN A 71 -6.15 -11.55 -12.38
C GLN A 71 -5.08 -11.17 -13.41
N ASP A 72 -5.13 -9.95 -13.90
CA ASP A 72 -4.29 -9.40 -14.96
C ASP A 72 -3.38 -8.27 -14.46
N THR A 73 -3.00 -8.29 -13.19
CA THR A 73 -2.16 -7.25 -12.58
C THR A 73 -0.92 -6.99 -13.43
N THR A 74 -0.70 -5.74 -13.78
CA THR A 74 0.47 -5.25 -14.49
C THR A 74 1.19 -4.17 -13.69
N TYR A 75 2.47 -3.97 -14.00
CA TYR A 75 3.31 -2.98 -13.33
C TYR A 75 3.75 -1.90 -14.29
N ASN A 76 3.53 -0.64 -13.89
CA ASN A 76 4.10 0.51 -14.58
C ASN A 76 5.37 0.95 -13.84
N ASN A 77 6.52 0.72 -14.47
CA ASN A 77 7.82 1.00 -13.89
C ASN A 77 8.11 2.51 -13.72
N GLU A 78 7.54 3.37 -14.58
CA GLU A 78 7.76 4.81 -14.52
C GLU A 78 7.05 5.45 -13.32
N GLU A 79 5.89 4.92 -12.96
CA GLU A 79 5.05 5.43 -11.87
C GLU A 79 5.16 4.62 -10.58
N SER A 80 5.89 3.49 -10.58
CA SER A 80 5.89 2.51 -9.50
C SER A 80 4.47 2.11 -9.07
N SER A 81 3.62 1.81 -10.05
CA SER A 81 2.22 1.50 -9.84
C SER A 81 1.84 0.10 -10.33
N LEU A 82 0.90 -0.51 -9.61
CA LEU A 82 0.19 -1.70 -10.08
C LEU A 82 -1.20 -1.29 -10.60
N VAL A 83 -1.64 -1.93 -11.66
CA VAL A 83 -3.00 -1.82 -12.16
C VAL A 83 -3.59 -3.21 -12.35
N VAL A 84 -4.84 -3.37 -11.97
CA VAL A 84 -5.64 -4.56 -12.23
C VAL A 84 -6.97 -4.16 -12.84
N THR A 85 -7.46 -4.96 -13.77
CA THR A 85 -8.81 -4.74 -14.34
C THR A 85 -9.84 -5.60 -13.61
N THR A 86 -11.07 -5.13 -13.66
CA THR A 86 -12.25 -5.83 -13.15
C THR A 86 -13.34 -5.88 -14.20
N PRO A 87 -14.29 -6.80 -14.11
CA PRO A 87 -15.58 -6.59 -14.77
C PRO A 87 -16.18 -5.26 -14.30
N PRO A 88 -17.10 -4.66 -15.05
CA PRO A 88 -17.78 -3.44 -14.60
C PRO A 88 -18.34 -3.62 -13.20
N LEU A 89 -17.85 -2.81 -12.24
CA LEU A 89 -18.23 -2.95 -10.85
C LEU A 89 -19.66 -2.47 -10.61
N GLU A 90 -20.42 -3.29 -9.90
CA GLU A 90 -21.77 -2.98 -9.44
C GLU A 90 -21.71 -2.22 -8.10
N ASP A 91 -22.84 -1.60 -7.74
CA ASP A 91 -22.94 -0.90 -6.46
C ASP A 91 -22.63 -1.84 -5.29
N GLY A 92 -21.78 -1.39 -4.38
CA GLY A 92 -21.39 -2.19 -3.23
C GLY A 92 -20.09 -1.72 -2.59
N VAL A 93 -19.66 -2.45 -1.59
CA VAL A 93 -18.39 -2.22 -0.88
C VAL A 93 -17.38 -3.28 -1.32
N TYR A 94 -16.17 -2.83 -1.61
CA TYR A 94 -15.07 -3.67 -2.10
C TYR A 94 -13.80 -3.44 -1.29
N THR A 95 -12.91 -4.43 -1.37
CA THR A 95 -11.59 -4.35 -0.72
C THR A 95 -10.49 -4.56 -1.76
N ILE A 96 -9.52 -3.66 -1.79
CA ILE A 96 -8.26 -3.83 -2.51
C ILE A 96 -7.29 -4.53 -1.55
N ALA A 97 -6.78 -5.70 -1.91
CA ALA A 97 -5.72 -6.39 -1.18
C ALA A 97 -4.43 -6.32 -2.00
N SER A 98 -3.48 -5.55 -1.51
CA SER A 98 -2.17 -5.37 -2.11
C SER A 98 -1.13 -6.19 -1.36
N LYS A 99 -0.34 -6.96 -2.09
CA LYS A 99 0.81 -7.69 -1.57
C LYS A 99 1.98 -7.45 -2.52
N VAL A 100 3.01 -6.74 -2.06
CA VAL A 100 4.12 -6.33 -2.90
C VAL A 100 5.46 -6.70 -2.30
N LEU A 101 6.37 -7.17 -3.15
CA LEU A 101 7.76 -7.42 -2.81
C LEU A 101 8.62 -6.25 -3.29
N SER A 102 9.41 -5.67 -2.38
CA SER A 102 10.37 -4.63 -2.73
C SER A 102 11.47 -5.19 -3.63
N LYS A 103 11.71 -4.51 -4.74
CA LYS A 103 12.86 -4.78 -5.61
C LYS A 103 14.18 -4.30 -4.99
N VAL A 104 14.12 -3.38 -4.03
CA VAL A 104 15.27 -2.74 -3.41
C VAL A 104 15.85 -3.60 -2.29
N ASP A 105 15.02 -4.09 -1.37
CA ASP A 105 15.46 -4.79 -0.16
C ASP A 105 14.84 -6.17 0.08
N GLY A 106 13.92 -6.61 -0.79
CA GLY A 106 13.26 -7.91 -0.69
C GLY A 106 12.22 -8.03 0.42
N HIS A 107 11.80 -6.94 1.04
CA HIS A 107 10.72 -6.97 2.02
C HIS A 107 9.34 -7.11 1.36
N LEU A 108 8.48 -7.88 2.02
CA LEU A 108 7.08 -8.07 1.62
C LEU A 108 6.19 -7.14 2.43
N VAL A 109 5.38 -6.33 1.73
CA VAL A 109 4.44 -5.40 2.34
C VAL A 109 3.02 -5.75 1.89
N GLN A 110 2.09 -5.73 2.83
CA GLN A 110 0.68 -5.97 2.58
C GLN A 110 -0.14 -4.76 3.02
N ALA A 111 -1.17 -4.43 2.25
CA ALA A 111 -2.11 -3.37 2.56
C ALA A 111 -3.53 -3.76 2.13
N ALA A 112 -4.52 -3.25 2.84
CA ALA A 112 -5.93 -3.40 2.49
C ALA A 112 -6.58 -2.03 2.44
N ILE A 113 -7.41 -1.79 1.41
CA ILE A 113 -8.13 -0.54 1.19
C ILE A 113 -9.58 -0.87 0.94
N ILE A 114 -10.48 -0.19 1.65
CA ILE A 114 -11.93 -0.34 1.47
C ILE A 114 -12.45 0.85 0.66
N PHE A 115 -13.25 0.57 -0.35
CA PHE A 115 -13.90 1.59 -1.16
C PHE A 115 -15.33 1.21 -1.54
N GLY A 116 -16.12 2.20 -1.91
CA GLY A 116 -17.50 2.03 -2.37
C GLY A 116 -17.62 2.21 -3.87
N VAL A 117 -18.63 1.57 -4.45
CA VAL A 117 -19.04 1.78 -5.84
C VAL A 117 -20.51 2.20 -5.83
N GLY A 118 -20.83 3.25 -6.59
CA GLY A 118 -22.16 3.78 -6.66
C GLY A 118 -22.54 4.61 -5.43
N ASP A 119 -23.82 4.64 -5.10
CA ASP A 119 -24.36 5.43 -3.98
C ASP A 119 -24.30 4.64 -2.66
N VAL A 120 -23.09 4.29 -2.24
CA VAL A 120 -22.82 3.52 -1.02
C VAL A 120 -22.07 4.36 -0.01
N GLN A 121 -22.58 4.39 1.24
CA GLN A 121 -21.89 5.01 2.36
C GLN A 121 -20.95 3.98 3.02
N ILE A 122 -19.66 4.33 3.13
CA ILE A 122 -18.70 3.53 3.88
C ILE A 122 -18.73 3.98 5.34
N ASP A 123 -19.13 3.07 6.21
CA ASP A 123 -19.16 3.31 7.66
C ASP A 123 -17.71 3.41 8.20
N SER A 124 -17.47 4.41 9.03
CA SER A 124 -16.18 4.60 9.70
C SER A 124 -15.73 3.38 10.51
N SER A 125 -16.66 2.58 11.01
CA SER A 125 -16.34 1.34 11.73
C SER A 125 -15.62 0.30 10.87
N LEU A 126 -15.89 0.28 9.56
CA LEU A 126 -15.19 -0.59 8.61
C LEU A 126 -13.74 -0.14 8.36
N LEU A 127 -13.50 1.17 8.44
CA LEU A 127 -12.17 1.75 8.28
C LEU A 127 -11.29 1.49 9.50
N GLU A 128 -11.85 1.61 10.70
CA GLU A 128 -11.13 1.39 11.97
C GLU A 128 -10.71 -0.08 12.16
N SER A 129 -11.48 -1.04 11.65
CA SER A 129 -11.16 -2.47 11.77
C SER A 129 -9.89 -2.87 11.02
N GLN A 130 -9.44 -2.07 10.07
CA GLN A 130 -8.21 -2.32 9.31
C GLN A 130 -6.94 -1.87 10.04
N GLU A 131 -7.03 -0.81 10.86
CA GLU A 131 -5.89 -0.31 11.63
C GLU A 131 -5.50 -1.23 12.80
N GLN A 132 -6.42 -2.05 13.29
CA GLN A 132 -6.17 -2.96 14.42
C GLN A 132 -5.59 -4.33 14.02
N SER A 133 -5.45 -4.62 12.73
CA SER A 133 -4.94 -5.89 12.23
C SER A 133 -3.45 -5.88 11.86
N GLU A 134 -2.78 -4.78 12.10
CA GLU A 134 -1.31 -4.64 11.93
C GLU A 134 -0.54 -4.98 13.21
#